data_4e7e6c58677a66d3fff10228b7e25a16
#
_entry.id   4e7e6c58677a66d3fff10228b7e25a16
#
_cell.length_a   1.000
_cell.length_b   1.000
_cell.length_c   1.000
_cell.angle_alpha   90.00
_cell.angle_beta   90.00
_cell.angle_gamma   90.00
#
_symmetry.space_group_name_H-M   'P 1'
#
loop_
_entity.id
_entity.type
_entity.pdbx_description
1 polymer ?
#
loop_
_entity_poly.entity_id
_entity_poly.type
_entity_poly.pdbx_seq_one_letter_code
_entity_poly.pdbx_strand_id
1 'polypeptide(L)'
;MVGLGLLGSVGAYVYFFSGLRTSPPALALASPSALPSSSASANAGTWQIASGSVAGYRVKEQFVGQTSSHEAVARTGDVTGQVTIAQSGSSYELTSAKVTVQLSGLTSVDSVAGYNVTNRDRIVQRSLDVSSFPTAVFEAQGVTLPAGAETGQAVTVSVPGKLTVRGVTNDVTATLQLRVNGTTAQVAGSIVTNMNEFGISPPSVGFTTVQPAVTIEFQLSLTQSV
;
A
#
# COMPACT_ATOMS: atom_id res chain seq x y z
N MET A 1 -22.75 -34.36 -29.50
CA MET A 1 -22.78 -32.99 -28.95
C MET A 1 -22.39 -32.90 -27.48
N VAL A 2 -21.88 -33.93 -26.81
CA VAL A 2 -21.49 -33.89 -25.37
C VAL A 2 -20.05 -33.36 -25.17
N GLY A 3 -19.21 -33.38 -26.20
CA GLY A 3 -17.80 -33.01 -26.06
C GLY A 3 -17.50 -31.51 -25.93
N LEU A 4 -18.32 -30.62 -26.48
CA LEU A 4 -18.11 -29.17 -26.44
C LEU A 4 -18.45 -28.57 -25.06
N GLY A 5 -19.42 -29.13 -24.34
CA GLY A 5 -19.81 -28.69 -23.01
C GLY A 5 -18.75 -29.02 -21.92
N LEU A 6 -18.08 -30.18 -22.05
CA LEU A 6 -17.02 -30.59 -21.14
C LEU A 6 -15.75 -29.76 -21.30
N LEU A 7 -15.35 -29.39 -22.51
CA LEU A 7 -14.21 -28.52 -22.77
C LEU A 7 -14.44 -27.09 -22.26
N GLY A 8 -15.68 -26.59 -22.38
CA GLY A 8 -16.05 -25.27 -21.83
C GLY A 8 -16.02 -25.24 -20.31
N SER A 9 -16.50 -26.28 -19.63
CA SER A 9 -16.49 -26.35 -18.16
C SER A 9 -15.10 -26.57 -17.58
N VAL A 10 -14.25 -27.39 -18.22
CA VAL A 10 -12.85 -27.57 -17.84
C VAL A 10 -12.06 -26.29 -18.08
N GLY A 11 -12.27 -25.60 -19.20
CA GLY A 11 -11.63 -24.30 -19.48
C GLY A 11 -12.04 -23.24 -18.48
N ALA A 12 -13.32 -23.16 -18.12
CA ALA A 12 -13.80 -22.27 -17.05
C ALA A 12 -13.21 -22.63 -15.69
N TYR A 13 -13.19 -23.91 -15.32
CA TYR A 13 -12.60 -24.37 -14.07
C TYR A 13 -11.10 -24.04 -14.00
N VAL A 14 -10.33 -24.35 -15.03
CA VAL A 14 -8.90 -24.01 -15.12
C VAL A 14 -8.71 -22.51 -15.07
N TYR A 15 -9.50 -21.72 -15.78
CA TYR A 15 -9.42 -20.25 -15.76
C TYR A 15 -9.71 -19.65 -14.38
N PHE A 16 -10.71 -20.19 -13.66
CA PHE A 16 -11.16 -19.65 -12.37
C PHE A 16 -10.39 -20.18 -11.16
N PHE A 17 -9.88 -21.41 -11.22
CA PHE A 17 -9.32 -22.10 -10.05
C PHE A 17 -7.84 -22.47 -10.18
N SER A 18 -7.21 -22.30 -11.35
CA SER A 18 -5.82 -22.71 -11.58
C SER A 18 -4.76 -21.64 -11.32
N GLY A 19 -5.11 -20.53 -10.67
CA GLY A 19 -4.15 -19.42 -10.44
C GLY A 19 -3.84 -18.58 -11.68
N LEU A 20 -4.64 -18.70 -12.75
CA LEU A 20 -4.53 -17.83 -13.93
C LEU A 20 -4.90 -16.36 -13.63
N ARG A 21 -5.41 -16.12 -12.43
CA ARG A 21 -5.55 -14.80 -11.81
C ARG A 21 -4.76 -14.82 -10.53
N THR A 22 -3.74 -14.00 -10.46
CA THR A 22 -2.91 -13.91 -9.27
C THR A 22 -2.82 -12.45 -8.82
N SER A 23 -3.00 -12.27 -7.53
CA SER A 23 -2.71 -11.00 -6.87
C SER A 23 -1.58 -11.25 -5.88
N PRO A 24 -0.55 -10.41 -5.85
CA PRO A 24 0.53 -10.58 -4.88
C PRO A 24 -0.01 -10.42 -3.45
N PRO A 25 0.64 -11.02 -2.45
CA PRO A 25 0.26 -10.83 -1.06
C PRO A 25 0.35 -9.35 -0.65
N ALA A 26 -0.40 -8.97 0.39
CA ALA A 26 -0.31 -7.64 0.97
C ALA A 26 1.12 -7.33 1.42
N LEU A 27 1.50 -6.06 1.35
CA LEU A 27 2.79 -5.60 1.86
C LEU A 27 2.85 -5.81 3.38
N ALA A 28 3.91 -6.42 3.86
CA ALA A 28 4.11 -6.78 5.27
C ALA A 28 5.57 -6.57 5.66
N LEU A 29 5.85 -6.47 6.96
CA LEU A 29 7.22 -6.47 7.41
C LEU A 29 7.94 -7.75 6.94
N ALA A 30 9.16 -7.60 6.46
CA ALA A 30 10.01 -8.74 6.18
C ALA A 30 10.17 -9.59 7.46
N SER A 31 10.19 -10.92 7.31
CA SER A 31 10.51 -11.80 8.42
C SER A 31 11.86 -11.37 9.01
N PRO A 32 12.01 -11.38 10.35
CA PRO A 32 13.29 -11.06 10.95
C PRO A 32 14.32 -12.09 10.45
N SER A 33 15.27 -11.64 9.64
CA SER A 33 16.52 -12.39 9.51
C SER A 33 17.14 -12.43 10.90
N ALA A 34 17.68 -13.58 11.30
CA ALA A 34 18.43 -13.70 12.55
C ALA A 34 19.62 -12.72 12.49
N LEU A 35 19.39 -11.49 12.93
CA LEU A 35 20.43 -10.47 13.06
C LEU A 35 21.04 -10.59 14.45
N PRO A 36 22.35 -10.30 14.60
CA PRO A 36 22.97 -10.24 15.92
C PRO A 36 22.19 -9.24 16.77
N SER A 37 21.91 -9.63 18.01
CA SER A 37 21.27 -8.80 19.03
C SER A 37 22.17 -7.61 19.38
N SER A 38 22.21 -6.60 18.53
CA SER A 38 22.62 -5.27 18.94
C SER A 38 21.46 -4.68 19.71
N SER A 39 21.73 -4.11 20.87
CA SER A 39 20.75 -3.34 21.66
C SER A 39 20.20 -2.23 20.78
N ALA A 40 19.09 -2.52 20.10
CA ALA A 40 18.45 -1.57 19.20
C ALA A 40 17.67 -0.60 20.05
N SER A 41 18.26 0.55 20.37
CA SER A 41 17.50 1.68 20.91
C SER A 41 16.91 2.43 19.73
N ALA A 42 15.59 2.62 19.72
CA ALA A 42 15.00 3.63 18.85
C ALA A 42 15.58 4.97 19.25
N ASN A 43 16.11 5.70 18.29
CA ASN A 43 16.67 7.02 18.57
C ASN A 43 15.64 8.09 18.18
N ALA A 44 15.44 9.07 19.06
CA ALA A 44 14.78 10.30 18.70
C ALA A 44 15.58 11.00 17.58
N GLY A 45 14.89 11.72 16.72
CA GLY A 45 15.51 12.41 15.58
C GLY A 45 14.72 12.27 14.30
N THR A 46 15.35 12.62 13.20
CA THR A 46 14.74 12.60 11.87
C THR A 46 15.14 11.32 11.12
N TRP A 47 14.15 10.70 10.50
CA TRP A 47 14.28 9.48 9.71
C TRP A 47 13.86 9.76 8.28
N GLN A 48 14.67 9.38 7.32
CA GLN A 48 14.38 9.54 5.89
C GLN A 48 13.90 8.21 5.31
N ILE A 49 12.92 8.28 4.40
CA ILE A 49 12.52 7.13 3.61
C ILE A 49 13.68 6.75 2.68
N ALA A 50 14.10 5.49 2.77
CA ALA A 50 15.23 4.93 2.03
C ALA A 50 14.74 4.15 0.80
N SER A 51 15.68 3.80 -0.06
CA SER A 51 15.46 2.93 -1.21
C SER A 51 14.92 1.56 -0.79
N GLY A 52 14.17 0.91 -1.68
CA GLY A 52 13.46 -0.34 -1.39
C GLY A 52 12.10 -0.14 -0.71
N SER A 53 11.70 1.11 -0.45
CA SER A 53 10.34 1.44 -0.04
C SER A 53 9.37 1.24 -1.21
N VAL A 54 8.16 0.76 -0.89
CA VAL A 54 7.09 0.49 -1.87
C VAL A 54 5.77 0.99 -1.32
N ALA A 55 4.97 1.62 -2.17
CA ALA A 55 3.58 1.96 -1.86
C ALA A 55 2.69 1.62 -3.05
N GLY A 56 1.39 1.44 -2.79
CA GLY A 56 0.45 1.10 -3.84
C GLY A 56 -0.97 1.00 -3.34
N TYR A 57 -1.81 0.35 -4.13
CA TYR A 57 -3.20 0.12 -3.76
C TYR A 57 -3.66 -1.28 -4.13
N ARG A 58 -4.75 -1.71 -3.48
CA ARG A 58 -5.56 -2.89 -3.79
C ARG A 58 -7.01 -2.49 -3.94
N VAL A 59 -7.67 -3.01 -4.97
CA VAL A 59 -9.07 -2.77 -5.22
C VAL A 59 -9.73 -4.01 -5.83
N LYS A 60 -10.99 -4.26 -5.48
CA LYS A 60 -11.75 -5.37 -6.06
C LYS A 60 -12.37 -4.97 -7.39
N GLU A 61 -12.13 -5.79 -8.39
CA GLU A 61 -12.72 -5.71 -9.73
C GLU A 61 -13.68 -6.88 -9.93
N GLN A 62 -14.85 -6.60 -10.49
CA GLN A 62 -15.85 -7.61 -10.88
C GLN A 62 -15.95 -7.64 -12.39
N PHE A 63 -15.64 -8.78 -12.98
CA PHE A 63 -15.80 -9.00 -14.41
C PHE A 63 -17.21 -9.47 -14.73
N VAL A 64 -17.80 -8.97 -15.82
CA VAL A 64 -19.13 -9.39 -16.28
C VAL A 64 -19.16 -10.90 -16.57
N GLY A 65 -20.20 -11.56 -16.07
CA GLY A 65 -20.36 -13.01 -16.23
C GLY A 65 -19.52 -13.87 -15.28
N GLN A 66 -18.81 -13.24 -14.33
CA GLN A 66 -18.02 -13.95 -13.33
C GLN A 66 -18.59 -13.77 -11.93
N THR A 67 -18.62 -14.85 -11.16
CA THR A 67 -19.15 -14.85 -9.77
C THR A 67 -18.14 -14.41 -8.74
N SER A 68 -16.82 -14.53 -9.03
CA SER A 68 -15.74 -14.12 -8.13
C SER A 68 -15.12 -12.81 -8.57
N SER A 69 -14.86 -11.92 -7.60
CA SER A 69 -14.07 -10.71 -7.84
C SER A 69 -12.58 -11.04 -7.97
N HIS A 70 -11.86 -10.19 -8.70
CA HIS A 70 -10.40 -10.16 -8.76
C HIS A 70 -9.87 -9.00 -7.92
N GLU A 71 -8.71 -9.15 -7.32
CA GLU A 71 -8.04 -8.06 -6.61
C GLU A 71 -6.95 -7.47 -7.51
N ALA A 72 -7.22 -6.29 -8.06
CA ALA A 72 -6.27 -5.52 -8.81
C ALA A 72 -5.29 -4.84 -7.85
N VAL A 73 -4.00 -4.95 -8.13
CA VAL A 73 -2.92 -4.40 -7.30
C VAL A 73 -1.95 -3.62 -8.18
N ALA A 74 -1.66 -2.37 -7.83
CA ALA A 74 -0.58 -1.61 -8.44
C ALA A 74 0.35 -1.05 -7.37
N ARG A 75 1.64 -0.99 -7.70
CA ARG A 75 2.71 -0.54 -6.79
C ARG A 75 3.70 0.37 -7.49
N THR A 76 4.38 1.20 -6.70
CA THR A 76 5.52 2.00 -7.12
C THR A 76 6.61 1.98 -6.05
N GLY A 77 7.87 2.06 -6.46
CA GLY A 77 9.01 2.32 -5.58
C GLY A 77 9.36 3.80 -5.43
N ASP A 78 8.65 4.69 -6.12
CA ASP A 78 8.91 6.13 -6.12
C ASP A 78 8.27 6.77 -4.88
N VAL A 79 8.81 6.44 -3.70
CA VAL A 79 8.35 6.89 -2.39
C VAL A 79 9.45 7.68 -1.70
N THR A 80 9.11 8.88 -1.24
CA THR A 80 10.02 9.78 -0.52
C THR A 80 9.33 10.34 0.72
N GLY A 81 10.12 10.90 1.64
CA GLY A 81 9.58 11.58 2.81
C GLY A 81 10.46 11.42 4.04
N GLN A 82 9.96 11.97 5.13
CA GLN A 82 10.65 11.91 6.41
C GLN A 82 9.67 11.76 7.57
N VAL A 83 10.22 11.26 8.67
CA VAL A 83 9.51 11.05 9.93
C VAL A 83 10.38 11.62 11.04
N THR A 84 9.81 12.41 11.97
CA THR A 84 10.51 12.94 13.14
C THR A 84 9.93 12.32 14.40
N ILE A 85 10.80 11.76 15.22
CA ILE A 85 10.47 11.14 16.50
C ILE A 85 11.11 11.96 17.61
N ALA A 86 10.31 12.37 18.58
CA ALA A 86 10.78 12.95 19.84
C ALA A 86 10.76 11.90 20.95
N GLN A 87 11.64 12.06 21.91
CA GLN A 87 11.63 11.27 23.15
C GLN A 87 11.31 12.17 24.33
N SER A 88 10.39 11.74 25.17
CA SER A 88 10.06 12.39 26.43
C SER A 88 10.06 11.34 27.55
N GLY A 89 11.11 11.37 28.38
CA GLY A 89 11.36 10.31 29.36
C GLY A 89 11.55 8.94 28.68
N SER A 90 10.69 7.98 29.01
CA SER A 90 10.69 6.65 28.39
C SER A 90 9.73 6.51 27.20
N SER A 91 9.01 7.57 26.83
CA SER A 91 8.02 7.55 25.76
C SER A 91 8.59 8.15 24.47
N TYR A 92 8.17 7.60 23.34
CA TYR A 92 8.48 8.11 22.01
C TYR A 92 7.21 8.64 21.35
N GLU A 93 7.33 9.74 20.65
CA GLU A 93 6.24 10.40 19.94
C GLU A 93 6.63 10.68 18.49
N LEU A 94 5.75 10.31 17.57
CA LEU A 94 5.77 10.77 16.19
C LEU A 94 5.32 12.23 16.19
N THR A 95 6.25 13.17 16.11
CA THR A 95 5.94 14.60 16.07
C THR A 95 5.62 15.10 14.68
N SER A 96 6.14 14.45 13.65
CA SER A 96 5.84 14.75 12.24
C SER A 96 6.13 13.54 11.37
N ALA A 97 5.26 13.27 10.42
CA ALA A 97 5.51 12.37 9.30
C ALA A 97 4.98 13.00 8.01
N LYS A 98 5.76 12.92 6.95
CA LYS A 98 5.34 13.25 5.59
C LYS A 98 5.86 12.20 4.63
N VAL A 99 4.94 11.52 3.96
CA VAL A 99 5.24 10.49 2.94
C VAL A 99 4.65 10.95 1.63
N THR A 100 5.45 10.99 0.59
CA THR A 100 5.06 11.39 -0.76
C THR A 100 5.30 10.24 -1.72
N VAL A 101 4.28 9.88 -2.48
CA VAL A 101 4.29 8.81 -3.49
C VAL A 101 4.10 9.42 -4.86
N GLN A 102 5.00 9.15 -5.81
CA GLN A 102 4.86 9.55 -7.21
C GLN A 102 3.89 8.59 -7.92
N LEU A 103 2.78 9.13 -8.40
CA LEU A 103 1.70 8.32 -8.98
C LEU A 103 1.99 7.85 -10.41
N SER A 104 2.89 8.53 -11.12
CA SER A 104 3.31 8.13 -12.48
C SER A 104 4.05 6.80 -12.52
N GLY A 105 4.68 6.39 -11.40
CA GLY A 105 5.36 5.12 -11.24
C GLY A 105 4.45 3.94 -10.89
N LEU A 106 3.16 4.16 -10.66
CA LEU A 106 2.23 3.08 -10.35
C LEU A 106 2.07 2.13 -11.53
N THR A 107 2.37 0.86 -11.31
CA THR A 107 2.23 -0.22 -12.29
C THR A 107 1.52 -1.41 -11.69
N SER A 108 0.67 -2.07 -12.48
CA SER A 108 -0.03 -3.29 -12.07
C SER A 108 0.95 -4.44 -11.85
N VAL A 109 0.81 -5.12 -10.72
CA VAL A 109 1.65 -6.26 -10.29
C VAL A 109 0.86 -7.55 -10.13
N ASP A 110 -0.44 -7.52 -10.37
CA ASP A 110 -1.32 -8.68 -10.50
C ASP A 110 -1.36 -9.18 -11.95
N SER A 111 -1.97 -10.33 -12.18
CA SER A 111 -2.20 -10.86 -13.51
C SER A 111 -3.60 -11.42 -13.68
N VAL A 112 -4.16 -11.22 -14.87
CA VAL A 112 -5.43 -11.79 -15.30
C VAL A 112 -5.23 -12.40 -16.69
N ALA A 113 -5.46 -13.71 -16.83
CA ALA A 113 -5.27 -14.40 -18.10
C ALA A 113 -6.15 -13.79 -19.21
N GLY A 114 -5.54 -13.54 -20.36
CA GLY A 114 -6.22 -12.95 -21.52
C GLY A 114 -6.45 -11.44 -21.42
N TYR A 115 -5.98 -10.78 -20.34
CA TYR A 115 -6.11 -9.35 -20.16
C TYR A 115 -4.73 -8.66 -20.01
N ASN A 116 -4.52 -7.59 -20.77
CA ASN A 116 -3.32 -6.78 -20.62
C ASN A 116 -3.53 -5.73 -19.51
N VAL A 117 -2.98 -6.02 -18.33
CA VAL A 117 -3.11 -5.15 -17.14
C VAL A 117 -2.49 -3.75 -17.32
N THR A 118 -1.55 -3.55 -18.26
CA THR A 118 -0.98 -2.22 -18.54
C THR A 118 -2.02 -1.25 -19.12
N ASN A 119 -3.13 -1.75 -19.68
CA ASN A 119 -4.25 -0.90 -20.08
C ASN A 119 -4.95 -0.29 -18.86
N ARG A 120 -4.99 -1.03 -17.75
CA ARG A 120 -5.50 -0.53 -16.46
C ARG A 120 -4.66 0.62 -15.95
N ASP A 121 -3.34 0.54 -16.04
CA ASP A 121 -2.42 1.59 -15.54
C ASP A 121 -2.74 2.94 -16.18
N ARG A 122 -3.02 2.98 -17.49
CA ARG A 122 -3.46 4.20 -18.18
C ARG A 122 -4.81 4.74 -17.71
N ILE A 123 -5.74 3.84 -17.34
CA ILE A 123 -7.05 4.22 -16.80
C ILE A 123 -6.86 4.82 -15.41
N VAL A 124 -6.06 4.19 -14.57
CA VAL A 124 -5.73 4.66 -13.22
C VAL A 124 -5.06 6.03 -13.27
N GLN A 125 -4.03 6.21 -14.10
CA GLN A 125 -3.34 7.50 -14.26
C GLN A 125 -4.31 8.63 -14.68
N ARG A 126 -5.28 8.34 -15.55
CA ARG A 126 -6.33 9.31 -15.93
C ARG A 126 -7.32 9.57 -14.80
N SER A 127 -7.76 8.53 -14.09
CA SER A 127 -8.70 8.66 -12.97
C SER A 127 -8.12 9.47 -11.82
N LEU A 128 -6.81 9.32 -11.58
CA LEU A 128 -6.05 10.09 -10.60
C LEU A 128 -5.66 11.49 -11.10
N ASP A 129 -5.83 11.75 -12.41
CA ASP A 129 -5.35 12.98 -13.08
C ASP A 129 -3.87 13.27 -12.75
N VAL A 130 -3.02 12.27 -12.99
CA VAL A 130 -1.59 12.30 -12.61
C VAL A 130 -0.84 13.45 -13.26
N SER A 131 -1.32 13.96 -14.41
CA SER A 131 -0.74 15.13 -15.07
C SER A 131 -0.90 16.42 -14.26
N SER A 132 -2.03 16.59 -13.57
CA SER A 132 -2.31 17.75 -12.73
C SER A 132 -1.92 17.50 -11.26
N PHE A 133 -2.05 16.28 -10.80
CA PHE A 133 -1.81 15.83 -9.42
C PHE A 133 -0.82 14.66 -9.40
N PRO A 134 0.48 14.90 -9.60
CA PRO A 134 1.47 13.85 -9.79
C PRO A 134 1.75 13.01 -8.53
N THR A 135 1.31 13.48 -7.35
CA THR A 135 1.65 12.85 -6.07
C THR A 135 0.42 12.56 -5.21
N ALA A 136 0.52 11.50 -4.40
CA ALA A 136 -0.26 11.33 -3.19
C ALA A 136 0.61 11.64 -1.98
N VAL A 137 0.03 12.28 -0.95
CA VAL A 137 0.77 12.70 0.25
C VAL A 137 0.01 12.26 1.49
N PHE A 138 0.71 11.60 2.41
CA PHE A 138 0.20 11.31 3.75
C PHE A 138 0.99 12.12 4.78
N GLU A 139 0.27 12.80 5.69
CA GLU A 139 0.85 13.61 6.76
C GLU A 139 0.22 13.22 8.11
N ALA A 140 1.05 13.08 9.14
CA ALA A 140 0.61 12.76 10.49
C ALA A 140 1.49 13.45 11.54
N GLN A 141 0.94 13.65 12.74
CA GLN A 141 1.66 14.23 13.87
C GLN A 141 0.99 13.85 15.20
N GLY A 142 1.73 13.99 16.29
CA GLY A 142 1.19 13.87 17.65
C GLY A 142 0.76 12.43 18.01
N VAL A 143 1.51 11.41 17.55
CA VAL A 143 1.18 10.00 17.82
C VAL A 143 2.18 9.39 18.78
N THR A 144 1.74 9.03 19.98
CA THR A 144 2.57 8.27 20.92
C THR A 144 2.81 6.86 20.42
N LEU A 145 4.07 6.45 20.35
CA LEU A 145 4.44 5.10 19.96
C LEU A 145 4.21 4.12 21.12
N PRO A 146 3.77 2.88 20.85
CA PRO A 146 3.62 1.86 21.87
C PRO A 146 4.94 1.57 22.59
N ALA A 147 4.86 1.20 23.85
CA ALA A 147 6.00 0.66 24.58
C ALA A 147 6.58 -0.57 23.83
N GLY A 148 7.88 -0.66 23.79
CA GLY A 148 8.58 -1.72 23.05
C GLY A 148 8.93 -1.37 21.60
N ALA A 149 8.50 -0.22 21.07
CA ALA A 149 8.90 0.23 19.74
C ALA A 149 10.43 0.34 19.59
N GLU A 150 11.14 0.58 20.70
CA GLU A 150 12.59 0.69 20.78
C GLU A 150 13.33 -0.64 20.91
N THR A 151 12.62 -1.77 21.07
CA THR A 151 13.24 -3.06 21.43
C THR A 151 13.69 -3.91 20.24
N GLY A 152 13.43 -3.45 19.01
CA GLY A 152 13.66 -4.24 17.79
C GLY A 152 12.54 -5.26 17.49
N GLN A 153 11.54 -5.36 18.36
CA GLN A 153 10.35 -6.15 18.10
C GLN A 153 9.34 -5.39 17.22
N ALA A 154 8.54 -6.13 16.47
CA ALA A 154 7.46 -5.51 15.72
C ALA A 154 6.33 -5.08 16.65
N VAL A 155 5.94 -3.82 16.59
CA VAL A 155 4.79 -3.26 17.30
C VAL A 155 3.74 -2.79 16.31
N THR A 156 2.45 -2.90 16.67
CA THR A 156 1.35 -2.39 15.86
C THR A 156 0.97 -0.99 16.33
N VAL A 157 0.81 -0.07 15.40
CA VAL A 157 0.49 1.33 15.65
C VAL A 157 -0.67 1.76 14.76
N SER A 158 -1.62 2.51 15.32
CA SER A 158 -2.63 3.25 14.56
C SER A 158 -2.20 4.71 14.49
N VAL A 159 -2.04 5.21 13.27
CA VAL A 159 -1.55 6.57 12.99
C VAL A 159 -2.67 7.36 12.30
N PRO A 160 -3.45 8.17 13.02
CA PRO A 160 -4.34 9.12 12.38
C PRO A 160 -3.55 10.18 11.64
N GLY A 161 -4.06 10.60 10.48
CA GLY A 161 -3.38 11.58 9.64
C GLY A 161 -4.27 12.07 8.51
N LYS A 162 -3.67 12.83 7.63
CA LYS A 162 -4.32 13.40 6.44
C LYS A 162 -3.73 12.77 5.17
N LEU A 163 -4.61 12.30 4.31
CA LEU A 163 -4.22 11.79 3.00
C LEU A 163 -4.73 12.75 1.93
N THR A 164 -3.82 13.21 1.08
CA THR A 164 -4.15 14.04 -0.08
C THR A 164 -3.96 13.21 -1.35
N VAL A 165 -5.02 13.06 -2.13
CA VAL A 165 -5.02 12.42 -3.46
C VAL A 165 -5.82 13.29 -4.40
N ARG A 166 -5.32 13.52 -5.61
CA ARG A 166 -6.00 14.32 -6.63
C ARG A 166 -6.45 15.71 -6.12
N GLY A 167 -5.63 16.34 -5.27
CA GLY A 167 -5.91 17.66 -4.68
C GLY A 167 -6.97 17.66 -3.57
N VAL A 168 -7.58 16.51 -3.23
CA VAL A 168 -8.54 16.38 -2.13
C VAL A 168 -7.85 15.77 -0.92
N THR A 169 -8.05 16.39 0.25
CA THR A 169 -7.47 15.95 1.52
C THR A 169 -8.55 15.44 2.46
N ASN A 170 -8.37 14.23 2.98
CA ASN A 170 -9.27 13.60 3.94
C ASN A 170 -8.52 13.10 5.17
N ASP A 171 -9.21 13.07 6.31
CA ASP A 171 -8.72 12.41 7.52
C ASP A 171 -8.81 10.90 7.34
N VAL A 172 -7.72 10.20 7.61
CA VAL A 172 -7.62 8.75 7.50
C VAL A 172 -6.83 8.19 8.68
N THR A 173 -6.88 6.87 8.86
CA THR A 173 -6.04 6.17 9.85
C THR A 173 -5.22 5.11 9.15
N ALA A 174 -3.90 5.20 9.26
CA ALA A 174 -2.99 4.14 8.86
C ALA A 174 -2.85 3.12 10.00
N THR A 175 -3.11 1.85 9.72
CA THR A 175 -2.79 0.74 10.62
C THR A 175 -1.49 0.12 10.12
N LEU A 176 -0.46 0.12 10.95
CA LEU A 176 0.87 -0.31 10.55
C LEU A 176 1.59 -1.12 11.62
N GLN A 177 2.55 -1.91 11.18
CA GLN A 177 3.57 -2.51 12.01
C GLN A 177 4.88 -1.74 11.83
N LEU A 178 5.56 -1.49 12.93
CA LEU A 178 6.86 -0.82 13.01
C LEU A 178 7.87 -1.76 13.66
N ARG A 179 9.08 -1.82 13.10
CA ARG A 179 10.25 -2.46 13.71
C ARG A 179 11.43 -1.52 13.56
N VAL A 180 12.08 -1.19 14.68
CA VAL A 180 13.29 -0.36 14.70
C VAL A 180 14.50 -1.23 15.01
N ASN A 181 15.61 -1.01 14.32
CA ASN A 181 16.87 -1.72 14.55
C ASN A 181 18.06 -0.74 14.41
N GLY A 182 18.46 -0.16 15.53
CA GLY A 182 19.50 0.88 15.56
C GLY A 182 19.09 2.12 14.76
N THR A 183 19.83 2.43 13.71
CA THR A 183 19.62 3.57 12.81
C THR A 183 18.73 3.24 11.61
N THR A 184 18.14 2.03 11.57
CA THR A 184 17.20 1.61 10.51
C THR A 184 15.84 1.27 11.10
N ALA A 185 14.78 1.50 10.33
CA ALA A 185 13.44 1.06 10.70
C ALA A 185 12.70 0.51 9.48
N GLN A 186 11.79 -0.40 9.74
CA GLN A 186 10.87 -0.94 8.75
C GLN A 186 9.44 -0.68 9.20
N VAL A 187 8.62 -0.23 8.29
CA VAL A 187 7.20 0.04 8.51
C VAL A 187 6.41 -0.63 7.39
N ALA A 188 5.38 -1.39 7.73
CA ALA A 188 4.45 -1.92 6.73
C ALA A 188 3.02 -1.80 7.23
N GLY A 189 2.10 -1.46 6.36
CA GLY A 189 0.72 -1.26 6.77
C GLY A 189 -0.21 -0.86 5.65
N SER A 190 -1.39 -0.39 6.05
CA SER A 190 -2.43 0.01 5.10
C SER A 190 -3.33 1.12 5.63
N ILE A 191 -3.99 1.79 4.69
CA ILE A 191 -5.08 2.73 4.90
C ILE A 191 -6.28 2.21 4.10
N VAL A 192 -7.41 1.99 4.75
CA VAL A 192 -8.68 1.65 4.08
C VAL A 192 -9.47 2.93 3.88
N THR A 193 -9.89 3.21 2.65
CA THR A 193 -10.63 4.41 2.29
C THR A 193 -11.54 4.15 1.08
N ASN A 194 -12.17 5.21 0.55
CA ASN A 194 -13.11 5.13 -0.56
C ASN A 194 -12.72 6.15 -1.64
N MET A 195 -12.66 5.72 -2.90
CA MET A 195 -12.33 6.58 -4.05
C MET A 195 -13.22 7.81 -4.14
N ASN A 196 -14.53 7.67 -3.83
CA ASN A 196 -15.49 8.76 -3.91
C ASN A 196 -15.14 9.91 -2.96
N GLU A 197 -14.50 9.64 -1.82
CA GLU A 197 -14.06 10.65 -0.86
C GLU A 197 -12.99 11.58 -1.45
N PHE A 198 -12.28 11.12 -2.49
CA PHE A 198 -11.27 11.91 -3.23
C PHE A 198 -11.79 12.43 -4.58
N GLY A 199 -13.10 12.40 -4.80
CA GLY A 199 -13.70 12.82 -6.06
C GLY A 199 -13.34 11.92 -7.25
N ILE A 200 -12.96 10.67 -6.99
CA ILE A 200 -12.61 9.68 -8.00
C ILE A 200 -13.79 8.73 -8.17
N SER A 201 -14.43 8.77 -9.33
CA SER A 201 -15.46 7.79 -9.69
C SER A 201 -14.79 6.45 -10.02
N PRO A 202 -15.22 5.33 -9.39
CA PRO A 202 -14.69 4.01 -9.74
C PRO A 202 -14.81 3.72 -11.23
N PRO A 203 -13.74 3.32 -11.91
CA PRO A 203 -13.81 3.04 -13.34
C PRO A 203 -14.78 1.90 -13.65
N SER A 204 -15.57 2.07 -14.70
CA SER A 204 -16.37 1.00 -15.28
C SER A 204 -16.08 0.96 -16.77
N VAL A 205 -15.48 -0.13 -17.23
CA VAL A 205 -15.08 -0.31 -18.62
C VAL A 205 -15.74 -1.56 -19.18
N GLY A 206 -16.91 -1.38 -19.78
CA GLY A 206 -17.64 -2.40 -20.55
C GLY A 206 -17.85 -3.74 -19.86
N PHE A 207 -16.78 -4.46 -19.59
CA PHE A 207 -16.78 -5.80 -19.02
C PHE A 207 -16.25 -5.88 -17.56
N THR A 208 -15.85 -4.73 -16.96
CA THR A 208 -15.29 -4.71 -15.58
C THR A 208 -15.87 -3.54 -14.80
N THR A 209 -16.26 -3.80 -13.56
CA THR A 209 -16.68 -2.80 -12.58
C THR A 209 -15.72 -2.82 -11.40
N VAL A 210 -15.22 -1.66 -11.00
CA VAL A 210 -14.32 -1.51 -9.84
C VAL A 210 -15.13 -1.09 -8.62
N GLN A 211 -14.87 -1.69 -7.46
CA GLN A 211 -15.50 -1.29 -6.20
C GLN A 211 -14.90 0.02 -5.71
N PRO A 212 -15.70 0.92 -5.08
CA PRO A 212 -15.20 2.19 -4.59
C PRO A 212 -14.26 2.06 -3.38
N ALA A 213 -14.38 0.99 -2.60
CA ALA A 213 -13.49 0.72 -1.48
C ALA A 213 -12.09 0.37 -1.98
N VAL A 214 -11.08 1.05 -1.46
CA VAL A 214 -9.67 0.86 -1.82
C VAL A 214 -8.82 0.71 -0.56
N THR A 215 -7.87 -0.21 -0.60
CA THR A 215 -6.83 -0.34 0.41
C THR A 215 -5.53 0.20 -0.15
N ILE A 216 -5.03 1.29 0.41
CA ILE A 216 -3.68 1.77 0.14
C ILE A 216 -2.73 0.95 1.01
N GLU A 217 -1.70 0.36 0.43
CA GLU A 217 -0.71 -0.45 1.13
C GLU A 217 0.68 0.17 0.98
N PHE A 218 1.53 -0.03 1.99
CA PHE A 218 2.89 0.47 1.97
C PHE A 218 3.82 -0.45 2.77
N GLN A 219 5.08 -0.49 2.33
CA GLN A 219 6.21 -1.06 3.04
C GLN A 219 7.37 -0.08 2.88
N LEU A 220 7.80 0.51 3.98
CA LEU A 220 8.80 1.58 3.99
C LEU A 220 10.04 1.11 4.75
N SER A 221 11.18 1.40 4.18
CA SER A 221 12.49 1.33 4.82
C SER A 221 12.90 2.75 5.20
N LEU A 222 13.33 2.96 6.45
CA LEU A 222 13.79 4.26 6.92
C LEU A 222 15.20 4.15 7.47
N THR A 223 15.95 5.23 7.30
CA THR A 223 17.28 5.42 7.89
C THR A 223 17.30 6.72 8.68
N GLN A 224 17.90 6.67 9.86
CA GLN A 224 18.06 7.88 10.68
C GLN A 224 19.07 8.82 10.03
N SER A 225 18.71 10.09 9.92
CA SER A 225 19.66 11.14 9.53
C SER A 225 20.60 11.44 10.69
N VAL A 226 21.89 11.45 10.39
CA VAL A 226 22.96 11.82 11.32
C VAL A 226 23.06 13.35 11.40
#